data_3f321e0a400c25a90bc9249ea6a50bf1
#
_entry.id   3f321e0a400c25a90bc9249ea6a50bf1
#
_cell.length_a   1.000
_cell.length_b   1.000
_cell.length_c   1.000
_cell.angle_alpha   90.00
_cell.angle_beta   90.00
_cell.angle_gamma   90.00
#
_symmetry.space_group_name_H-M   'P 1'
#
loop_
_entity.id
_entity.type
_entity.pdbx_description
1 polymer ?
#
loop_
_entity_poly.entity_id
_entity_poly.type
_entity_poly.pdbx_seq_one_letter_code
_entity_poly.pdbx_strand_id
1 'polypeptide(L)'
;MQKLSWLTLVCILTGLLFGGAASAAESGRIHCVTDISHEFSFYFDGRFGKNYVLPNGRDVRNWGTLHKYDFQNANLLILQSSASPCPYVAEDIEAVGRFLRNGGGAVVLGDYAPFREDKDYKLNALAERFGAEFLNESARKPLRGCAILKDETIDSYSAKVIKLAEPSVWEILAQDADGRVVMAQRRVGKGALVVASRALCGRKPDASDPINDRWWKPLLQKIVAGKTVDPQRRPMDRMPENRTLRERLPIQYSDYLKSHADAIYAVYDECFPVIQEVMGVPPSEGMLTNLILLPTGGGGFSSGSSIGLAAWWGEFPEKKYGMVELISHESTHSWVHPFSEPMWNEGIATYVGISVGRKLGLARDADATLAGWIKSARRHDPDMTRYDLAHGRDVPHAVRMAKPMWIFEQLRKDQPDVVARYFQTKRRLATPEKIRTYTADDSVAVLSIATGRDLFPWFQSLGITVDRSKARIDVN
;
A
#
# COMPACT_ATOMS: atom_id res chain seq x y z
N MET A 1 16.15 26.02 -22.08
CA MET A 1 15.22 26.61 -21.10
C MET A 1 14.42 25.48 -20.53
N GLN A 2 14.81 25.00 -19.34
CA GLN A 2 14.22 23.83 -18.67
C GLN A 2 12.90 24.26 -18.01
N LYS A 3 11.80 23.62 -18.40
CA LYS A 3 10.52 23.74 -17.67
C LYS A 3 10.57 22.80 -16.47
N LEU A 4 10.65 23.40 -15.27
CA LEU A 4 10.47 22.65 -14.02
C LEU A 4 9.06 22.05 -13.98
N SER A 5 8.99 20.80 -13.56
CA SER A 5 7.76 20.03 -13.40
C SER A 5 6.87 20.63 -12.30
N TRP A 6 5.59 20.80 -12.57
CA TRP A 6 4.58 21.40 -11.69
C TRP A 6 4.39 20.66 -10.33
N LEU A 7 4.85 19.45 -10.20
CA LEU A 7 4.76 18.70 -8.93
C LEU A 7 5.75 19.18 -7.86
N THR A 8 6.84 19.83 -8.25
CA THR A 8 7.81 20.42 -7.29
C THR A 8 7.32 21.77 -6.77
N LEU A 9 6.42 22.44 -7.48
CA LEU A 9 5.97 23.79 -7.13
C LEU A 9 4.84 23.82 -6.08
N VAL A 10 4.06 22.76 -5.95
CA VAL A 10 2.98 22.68 -4.95
C VAL A 10 3.51 22.45 -3.53
N CYS A 11 4.73 21.95 -3.39
CA CYS A 11 5.35 21.75 -2.07
C CYS A 11 6.10 22.97 -1.52
N ILE A 12 6.32 24.03 -2.31
CA ILE A 12 7.15 25.19 -1.88
C ILE A 12 6.33 26.44 -1.53
N LEU A 13 5.06 26.55 -1.93
CA LEU A 13 4.29 27.79 -1.80
C LEU A 13 3.36 27.90 -0.57
N THR A 14 3.38 26.95 0.36
CA THR A 14 2.62 27.05 1.63
C THR A 14 3.50 27.33 2.86
N GLY A 15 4.77 27.68 2.67
CA GLY A 15 5.75 27.86 3.76
C GLY A 15 6.06 29.27 4.20
N LEU A 16 5.46 30.30 3.61
CA LEU A 16 5.80 31.71 3.94
C LEU A 16 4.54 32.53 4.18
N LEU A 17 3.98 32.47 5.38
CA LEU A 17 3.20 33.52 6.06
C LEU A 17 2.71 32.96 7.40
N PHE A 18 3.50 33.15 8.45
CA PHE A 18 3.06 33.34 9.84
C PHE A 18 4.32 33.42 10.71
N GLY A 19 4.95 34.61 10.66
CA GLY A 19 5.84 35.03 11.72
C GLY A 19 4.99 35.69 12.82
N GLY A 20 5.15 35.24 14.05
CA GLY A 20 4.66 35.98 15.17
C GLY A 20 4.02 35.13 16.27
N ALA A 21 4.67 35.10 17.41
CA ALA A 21 4.29 34.55 18.72
C ALA A 21 4.92 33.21 19.08
N ALA A 22 6.18 33.24 19.48
CA ALA A 22 6.72 32.27 20.41
C ALA A 22 6.02 32.47 21.76
N SER A 23 5.05 31.64 22.10
CA SER A 23 4.38 31.60 23.39
C SER A 23 4.58 30.24 24.02
N ALA A 24 5.16 30.30 25.19
CA ALA A 24 5.13 29.34 26.31
C ALA A 24 4.83 27.87 26.03
N ALA A 25 5.75 27.00 26.43
CA ALA A 25 5.56 25.56 26.69
C ALA A 25 5.10 24.71 25.52
N GLU A 26 5.89 24.56 24.49
CA GLU A 26 5.82 23.39 23.58
C GLU A 26 6.52 22.15 24.21
N SER A 27 6.26 21.90 25.51
CA SER A 27 6.61 20.63 26.13
C SER A 27 5.63 19.58 25.60
N GLY A 28 6.05 18.76 24.62
CA GLY A 28 5.26 17.64 24.16
C GLY A 28 4.99 17.55 22.65
N ARG A 29 5.70 18.31 21.84
CA ARG A 29 5.58 18.13 20.38
C ARG A 29 6.10 16.76 19.97
N ILE A 30 5.27 16.00 19.25
CA ILE A 30 5.62 14.67 18.78
C ILE A 30 6.22 14.78 17.38
N HIS A 31 7.46 14.33 17.25
CA HIS A 31 8.16 14.12 15.97
C HIS A 31 8.22 12.62 15.72
N CYS A 32 7.26 12.11 14.97
CA CYS A 32 7.09 10.70 14.70
C CYS A 32 7.78 10.27 13.42
N VAL A 33 8.37 9.09 13.46
CA VAL A 33 8.81 8.34 12.29
C VAL A 33 8.10 7.00 12.27
N THR A 34 7.39 6.71 11.20
CA THR A 34 6.81 5.39 10.95
C THR A 34 7.78 4.60 10.06
N ASP A 35 8.27 3.48 10.58
CA ASP A 35 9.08 2.57 9.79
C ASP A 35 8.19 1.75 8.85
N ILE A 36 8.45 1.87 7.56
CA ILE A 36 7.79 1.09 6.51
C ILE A 36 8.80 0.27 5.70
N SER A 37 10.04 0.22 6.16
CA SER A 37 11.11 -0.57 5.54
C SER A 37 11.00 -2.08 5.82
N HIS A 38 10.23 -2.46 6.84
CA HIS A 38 9.95 -3.86 7.20
C HIS A 38 8.55 -4.32 6.79
N GLU A 39 7.59 -3.41 6.73
CA GLU A 39 6.26 -3.67 6.19
C GLU A 39 5.64 -2.40 5.64
N PHE A 40 5.22 -2.46 4.38
CA PHE A 40 4.43 -1.40 3.76
C PHE A 40 2.94 -1.75 3.82
N SER A 41 2.13 -0.82 4.31
CA SER A 41 0.68 -0.97 4.35
C SER A 41 0.00 0.34 3.96
N PHE A 42 -0.69 0.34 2.83
CA PHE A 42 -1.48 1.49 2.37
C PHE A 42 -2.49 1.98 3.40
N TYR A 43 -3.04 1.05 4.18
CA TYR A 43 -4.15 1.31 5.05
C TYR A 43 -3.74 1.82 6.42
N PHE A 44 -2.55 1.45 6.88
CA PHE A 44 -2.12 1.72 8.23
C PHE A 44 -1.24 2.97 8.33
N ASP A 45 -0.30 3.12 7.41
CA ASP A 45 0.80 4.08 7.51
C ASP A 45 0.36 5.54 7.57
N GLY A 46 -0.65 5.91 6.78
CA GLY A 46 -1.17 7.28 6.80
C GLY A 46 -2.12 7.59 7.95
N ARG A 47 -2.62 6.58 8.64
CA ARG A 47 -3.66 6.75 9.65
C ARG A 47 -3.11 7.02 11.04
N PHE A 48 -2.13 6.23 11.49
CA PHE A 48 -1.59 6.38 12.83
C PHE A 48 -0.91 7.74 13.00
N GLY A 49 -0.02 8.10 12.08
CA GLY A 49 0.63 9.41 12.08
C GLY A 49 -0.36 10.55 11.96
N LYS A 50 -1.28 10.46 10.98
CA LYS A 50 -2.28 11.50 10.73
C LYS A 50 -3.23 11.73 11.90
N ASN A 51 -3.76 10.67 12.49
CA ASN A 51 -4.80 10.79 13.50
C ASN A 51 -4.25 11.09 14.90
N TYR A 52 -3.06 10.56 15.24
CA TYR A 52 -2.57 10.59 16.62
C TYR A 52 -1.37 11.49 16.84
N VAL A 53 -0.59 11.80 15.84
CA VAL A 53 0.75 12.35 16.01
C VAL A 53 0.93 13.73 15.39
N LEU A 54 0.51 13.94 14.16
CA LEU A 54 0.86 15.14 13.41
C LEU A 54 -0.31 16.12 13.31
N PRO A 55 -0.18 17.35 13.82
CA PRO A 55 -1.21 18.39 13.71
C PRO A 55 -1.65 18.65 12.27
N ASN A 56 -0.75 18.45 11.30
CA ASN A 56 -0.99 18.70 9.88
C ASN A 56 -1.26 17.41 9.08
N GLY A 57 -1.40 16.28 9.72
CA GLY A 57 -1.72 15.00 9.09
C GLY A 57 -0.66 14.44 8.14
N ARG A 58 0.58 14.97 8.18
CA ARG A 58 1.69 14.44 7.40
C ARG A 58 2.48 13.45 8.23
N ASP A 59 2.50 12.24 7.76
CA ASP A 59 3.29 11.17 8.33
C ASP A 59 4.70 11.19 7.75
N VAL A 60 5.71 11.07 8.61
CA VAL A 60 7.11 10.93 8.19
C VAL A 60 7.44 9.46 8.14
N ARG A 61 7.94 9.00 7.01
CA ARG A 61 8.14 7.59 6.72
C ARG A 61 9.60 7.25 6.46
N ASN A 62 10.04 6.15 7.04
CA ASN A 62 11.31 5.55 6.68
C ASN A 62 11.07 4.38 5.70
N TRP A 63 11.44 4.56 4.44
CA TRP A 63 11.44 3.53 3.40
C TRP A 63 12.80 2.82 3.28
N GLY A 64 13.86 3.44 3.82
CA GLY A 64 15.22 2.91 3.79
C GLY A 64 15.52 2.02 4.99
N THR A 65 16.71 1.42 5.02
CA THR A 65 17.17 0.54 6.08
C THR A 65 17.08 1.22 7.45
N LEU A 66 16.39 0.61 8.42
CA LEU A 66 16.00 1.23 9.69
C LEU A 66 17.18 1.77 10.50
N HIS A 67 18.23 0.96 10.68
CA HIS A 67 19.40 1.37 11.47
C HIS A 67 20.24 2.50 10.84
N LYS A 68 20.00 2.81 9.58
CA LYS A 68 20.63 3.95 8.88
C LYS A 68 19.82 5.23 8.98
N TYR A 69 18.63 5.20 9.60
CA TYR A 69 17.82 6.39 9.79
C TYR A 69 18.41 7.29 10.89
N ASP A 70 18.45 8.60 10.65
CA ASP A 70 18.85 9.58 11.68
C ASP A 70 17.66 9.91 12.59
N PHE A 71 17.67 9.35 13.81
CA PHE A 71 16.64 9.57 14.81
C PHE A 71 16.86 10.82 15.68
N GLN A 72 17.84 11.68 15.41
CA GLN A 72 18.15 12.83 16.29
C GLN A 72 16.92 13.71 16.51
N ASN A 73 16.18 13.99 15.43
CA ASN A 73 15.02 14.87 15.45
C ASN A 73 13.67 14.14 15.62
N ALA A 74 13.67 12.86 15.96
CA ALA A 74 12.49 12.08 16.27
C ALA A 74 12.43 11.79 17.77
N ASN A 75 11.24 11.82 18.37
CA ASN A 75 11.00 11.36 19.73
C ASN A 75 9.98 10.22 19.81
N LEU A 76 9.33 9.88 18.69
CA LEU A 76 8.45 8.73 18.55
C LEU A 76 8.85 7.89 17.33
N LEU A 77 8.93 6.57 17.54
CA LEU A 77 9.15 5.59 16.48
C LEU A 77 7.99 4.59 16.46
N ILE A 78 7.37 4.41 15.30
CA ILE A 78 6.34 3.40 15.07
C ILE A 78 6.96 2.27 14.25
N LEU A 79 6.91 1.08 14.80
CA LEU A 79 7.36 -0.17 14.19
C LEU A 79 6.16 -1.09 14.05
N GLN A 80 5.92 -1.61 12.87
CA GLN A 80 4.76 -2.44 12.62
C GLN A 80 5.09 -3.64 11.77
N SER A 81 4.41 -4.75 12.00
CA SER A 81 4.39 -5.87 11.08
C SER A 81 3.11 -6.71 11.27
N SER A 82 2.57 -7.22 10.18
CA SER A 82 1.53 -8.26 10.20
C SER A 82 2.07 -9.55 9.58
N ALA A 83 2.39 -9.55 8.31
CA ALA A 83 2.78 -10.74 7.56
C ALA A 83 4.06 -10.55 6.73
N SER A 84 4.82 -9.50 6.97
CA SER A 84 6.04 -9.25 6.18
C SER A 84 7.11 -10.29 6.47
N PRO A 85 7.73 -10.87 5.43
CA PRO A 85 8.87 -11.75 5.57
C PRO A 85 10.19 -11.01 5.82
N CYS A 86 10.19 -9.68 5.80
CA CYS A 86 11.38 -8.85 5.99
C CYS A 86 11.91 -8.98 7.43
N PRO A 87 13.15 -9.44 7.64
CA PRO A 87 13.68 -9.66 8.98
C PRO A 87 14.17 -8.36 9.63
N TYR A 88 13.98 -8.22 10.94
CA TYR A 88 14.73 -7.25 11.74
C TYR A 88 16.13 -7.78 12.02
N VAL A 89 17.15 -7.07 11.58
CA VAL A 89 18.55 -7.44 11.80
C VAL A 89 19.06 -6.91 13.15
N ALA A 90 20.21 -7.42 13.62
CA ALA A 90 20.77 -7.04 14.92
C ALA A 90 21.03 -5.53 15.04
N GLU A 91 21.45 -4.89 13.95
CA GLU A 91 21.70 -3.46 13.86
C GLU A 91 20.44 -2.63 14.05
N ASP A 92 19.29 -3.10 13.54
CA ASP A 92 17.98 -2.44 13.72
C ASP A 92 17.56 -2.49 15.19
N ILE A 93 17.67 -3.68 15.79
CA ILE A 93 17.33 -3.91 17.21
C ILE A 93 18.19 -3.02 18.10
N GLU A 94 19.48 -2.91 17.80
CA GLU A 94 20.39 -2.05 18.56
C GLU A 94 20.08 -0.55 18.31
N ALA A 95 19.73 -0.14 17.10
CA ALA A 95 19.33 1.23 16.80
C ALA A 95 18.06 1.63 17.56
N VAL A 96 17.05 0.77 17.60
CA VAL A 96 15.83 0.95 18.41
C VAL A 96 16.18 1.01 19.90
N GLY A 97 17.07 0.12 20.38
CA GLY A 97 17.54 0.11 21.76
C GLY A 97 18.26 1.41 22.15
N ARG A 98 19.15 1.93 21.29
CA ARG A 98 19.81 3.24 21.52
C ARG A 98 18.79 4.38 21.53
N PHE A 99 17.83 4.38 20.60
CA PHE A 99 16.79 5.39 20.54
C PHE A 99 15.98 5.46 21.86
N LEU A 100 15.57 4.29 22.37
CA LEU A 100 14.86 4.18 23.64
C LEU A 100 15.73 4.62 24.84
N ARG A 101 16.98 4.11 24.95
CA ARG A 101 17.89 4.50 26.04
C ARG A 101 18.13 6.00 26.10
N ASN A 102 18.09 6.68 24.95
CA ASN A 102 18.23 8.13 24.83
C ASN A 102 16.93 8.92 25.03
N GLY A 103 15.87 8.27 25.52
CA GLY A 103 14.62 8.94 25.92
C GLY A 103 13.52 8.92 24.87
N GLY A 104 13.72 8.33 23.69
CA GLY A 104 12.69 8.17 22.68
C GLY A 104 11.57 7.25 23.14
N GLY A 105 10.36 7.48 22.63
CA GLY A 105 9.22 6.57 22.75
C GLY A 105 9.12 5.67 21.52
N ALA A 106 8.87 4.38 21.69
CA ALA A 106 8.59 3.48 20.57
C ALA A 106 7.29 2.73 20.78
N VAL A 107 6.56 2.51 19.68
CA VAL A 107 5.36 1.66 19.64
C VAL A 107 5.61 0.53 18.64
N VAL A 108 5.53 -0.70 19.12
CA VAL A 108 5.65 -1.93 18.31
C VAL A 108 4.25 -2.52 18.15
N LEU A 109 3.78 -2.55 16.92
CA LEU A 109 2.43 -2.97 16.54
C LEU A 109 2.49 -4.28 15.77
N GLY A 110 2.02 -5.36 16.38
CA GLY A 110 2.05 -6.70 15.81
C GLY A 110 0.68 -7.33 15.64
N ASP A 111 0.55 -8.11 14.57
CA ASP A 111 -0.66 -8.87 14.24
C ASP A 111 -0.27 -10.26 13.77
N TYR A 112 0.40 -11.04 14.61
CA TYR A 112 0.97 -12.33 14.23
C TYR A 112 0.24 -13.01 13.06
N ALA A 113 0.78 -12.84 11.88
CA ALA A 113 0.32 -13.44 10.65
C ALA A 113 1.57 -13.81 9.83
N PRO A 114 2.22 -14.95 10.11
CA PRO A 114 3.45 -15.33 9.44
C PRO A 114 3.21 -15.47 7.94
N PHE A 115 4.19 -15.03 7.16
CA PHE A 115 4.12 -15.12 5.72
C PHE A 115 4.22 -16.58 5.26
N ARG A 116 3.25 -17.06 4.50
CA ARG A 116 3.15 -18.43 3.99
C ARG A 116 3.17 -19.47 5.14
N GLU A 117 4.00 -20.49 4.99
CA GLU A 117 4.23 -21.55 5.98
C GLU A 117 5.34 -21.23 6.99
N ASP A 118 5.95 -20.05 6.88
CA ASP A 118 6.97 -19.59 7.83
C ASP A 118 6.34 -19.48 9.22
N LYS A 119 6.86 -20.23 10.17
CA LYS A 119 6.43 -20.20 11.57
C LYS A 119 7.07 -19.06 12.35
N ASP A 120 8.05 -18.38 11.72
CA ASP A 120 8.84 -17.33 12.34
C ASP A 120 8.22 -15.97 12.04
N TYR A 121 7.59 -15.39 13.05
CA TYR A 121 7.05 -14.03 12.95
C TYR A 121 8.16 -13.01 13.13
N LYS A 122 8.59 -12.40 12.04
CA LYS A 122 9.81 -11.58 11.97
C LYS A 122 9.86 -10.42 12.98
N LEU A 123 8.72 -9.84 13.34
CA LEU A 123 8.66 -8.80 14.38
C LEU A 123 9.10 -9.32 15.76
N ASN A 124 8.95 -10.63 16.02
CA ASN A 124 9.35 -11.20 17.31
C ASN A 124 10.86 -11.10 17.57
N ALA A 125 11.69 -11.12 16.52
CA ALA A 125 13.13 -10.88 16.69
C ALA A 125 13.43 -9.53 17.37
N LEU A 126 12.63 -8.50 17.07
CA LEU A 126 12.69 -7.21 17.74
C LEU A 126 12.00 -7.25 19.12
N ALA A 127 10.77 -7.76 19.20
CA ALA A 127 9.96 -7.71 20.41
C ALA A 127 10.58 -8.52 21.56
N GLU A 128 11.11 -9.72 21.29
CA GLU A 128 11.77 -10.61 22.27
C GLU A 128 13.00 -9.98 22.88
N ARG A 129 13.74 -9.16 22.13
CA ARG A 129 14.88 -8.42 22.66
C ARG A 129 14.51 -7.51 23.82
N PHE A 130 13.25 -7.07 23.86
CA PHE A 130 12.70 -6.24 24.92
C PHE A 130 11.78 -7.02 25.88
N GLY A 131 11.70 -8.35 25.75
CA GLY A 131 10.95 -9.23 26.64
C GLY A 131 9.46 -9.35 26.31
N ALA A 132 9.07 -9.18 25.06
CA ALA A 132 7.70 -9.40 24.58
C ALA A 132 7.70 -10.33 23.37
N GLU A 133 6.65 -11.17 23.23
CA GLU A 133 6.47 -12.09 22.12
C GLU A 133 5.00 -12.00 21.64
N PHE A 134 4.77 -11.71 20.37
CA PHE A 134 3.44 -11.79 19.76
C PHE A 134 3.10 -13.25 19.46
N LEU A 135 1.96 -13.73 19.98
CA LEU A 135 1.52 -15.10 19.80
C LEU A 135 0.50 -15.21 18.66
N ASN A 136 0.46 -16.37 18.01
CA ASN A 136 -0.60 -16.68 17.04
C ASN A 136 -1.91 -17.08 17.74
N GLU A 137 -2.28 -16.33 18.75
CA GLU A 137 -3.49 -16.54 19.51
C GLU A 137 -4.37 -15.29 19.46
N SER A 138 -5.65 -15.47 19.14
CA SER A 138 -6.60 -14.37 19.15
C SER A 138 -7.08 -14.10 20.57
N ALA A 139 -7.14 -12.83 20.91
CA ALA A 139 -7.68 -12.38 22.20
C ALA A 139 -9.19 -12.58 22.27
N ARG A 140 -9.70 -12.91 23.46
CA ARG A 140 -11.14 -13.08 23.74
C ARG A 140 -11.76 -11.76 24.20
N LYS A 141 -12.87 -11.40 23.58
CA LYS A 141 -13.64 -10.21 23.99
C LYS A 141 -14.45 -10.44 25.25
N PRO A 142 -14.73 -9.38 26.06
CA PRO A 142 -14.33 -7.99 25.84
C PRO A 142 -12.87 -7.74 26.20
N LEU A 143 -12.26 -6.75 25.54
CA LEU A 143 -10.97 -6.22 25.97
C LEU A 143 -11.17 -5.22 27.08
N ARG A 144 -10.29 -5.26 28.09
CA ARG A 144 -10.34 -4.38 29.28
C ARG A 144 -9.10 -3.52 29.36
N GLY A 145 -9.29 -2.21 29.49
CA GLY A 145 -8.24 -1.28 29.85
C GLY A 145 -7.71 -1.55 31.26
N CYS A 146 -6.41 -1.41 31.46
CA CYS A 146 -5.70 -1.57 32.71
C CYS A 146 -4.83 -0.34 32.95
N ALA A 147 -4.34 -0.16 34.16
CA ALA A 147 -3.46 0.96 34.53
C ALA A 147 -4.01 2.31 34.05
N ILE A 148 -3.26 3.03 33.22
CA ILE A 148 -3.67 4.34 32.68
C ILE A 148 -4.87 4.29 31.73
N LEU A 149 -5.27 3.09 31.27
CA LEU A 149 -6.42 2.87 30.40
C LEU A 149 -7.60 2.23 31.14
N LYS A 150 -7.61 2.21 32.48
CA LYS A 150 -8.58 1.46 33.30
C LYS A 150 -10.04 1.75 32.97
N ASP A 151 -10.38 2.99 32.67
CA ASP A 151 -11.76 3.43 32.38
C ASP A 151 -12.04 3.53 30.88
N GLU A 152 -11.12 3.06 30.03
CA GLU A 152 -11.26 3.15 28.59
C GLU A 152 -11.94 1.92 27.98
N THR A 153 -12.86 2.18 27.07
CA THR A 153 -13.42 1.15 26.21
C THR A 153 -12.43 0.87 25.07
N ILE A 154 -12.03 -0.39 24.96
CA ILE A 154 -11.07 -0.83 23.93
C ILE A 154 -11.83 -1.72 22.95
N ASP A 155 -11.89 -1.30 21.70
CA ASP A 155 -12.43 -2.12 20.60
C ASP A 155 -11.33 -2.68 19.71
N SER A 156 -11.58 -3.85 19.18
CA SER A 156 -10.69 -4.52 18.23
C SER A 156 -11.46 -5.50 17.37
N TYR A 157 -11.10 -5.63 16.11
CA TYR A 157 -11.68 -6.64 15.23
C TYR A 157 -11.02 -8.02 15.42
N SER A 158 -9.73 -8.08 15.77
CA SER A 158 -8.96 -9.32 15.95
C SER A 158 -7.63 -9.04 16.65
N ALA A 159 -7.67 -8.74 17.96
CA ALA A 159 -6.44 -8.53 18.71
C ALA A 159 -5.67 -9.84 18.89
N LYS A 160 -4.34 -9.77 18.91
CA LYS A 160 -3.43 -10.86 19.20
C LYS A 160 -2.90 -10.76 20.62
N VAL A 161 -2.67 -11.93 21.22
CA VAL A 161 -2.11 -12.04 22.57
C VAL A 161 -0.61 -11.78 22.53
N ILE A 162 -0.10 -11.14 23.59
CA ILE A 162 1.31 -10.83 23.79
C ILE A 162 1.76 -11.56 25.05
N LYS A 163 2.81 -12.37 24.94
CA LYS A 163 3.50 -12.98 26.07
C LYS A 163 4.62 -12.08 26.54
N LEU A 164 4.73 -11.88 27.84
CA LEU A 164 5.78 -11.09 28.47
C LEU A 164 6.73 -12.01 29.23
N ALA A 165 8.05 -11.91 28.99
CA ALA A 165 9.05 -12.76 29.63
C ALA A 165 9.17 -12.47 31.14
N GLU A 166 9.14 -11.19 31.53
CA GLU A 166 9.21 -10.71 32.90
C GLU A 166 8.04 -9.74 33.16
N PRO A 167 6.83 -10.23 33.46
CA PRO A 167 5.64 -9.36 33.60
C PRO A 167 5.81 -8.22 34.63
N SER A 168 6.64 -8.39 35.66
CA SER A 168 6.86 -7.40 36.71
C SER A 168 7.53 -6.09 36.23
N VAL A 169 8.24 -6.11 35.08
CA VAL A 169 8.87 -4.92 34.50
C VAL A 169 7.96 -4.18 33.51
N TRP A 170 6.75 -4.71 33.30
CA TRP A 170 5.76 -4.16 32.40
C TRP A 170 4.56 -3.58 33.13
N GLU A 171 4.09 -2.46 32.69
CA GLU A 171 2.76 -1.93 33.04
C GLU A 171 1.77 -2.45 31.99
N ILE A 172 0.81 -3.28 32.43
CA ILE A 172 -0.21 -3.82 31.55
C ILE A 172 -1.21 -2.73 31.24
N LEU A 173 -1.44 -2.43 29.96
CA LEU A 173 -2.34 -1.39 29.49
C LEU A 173 -3.71 -1.96 29.08
N ALA A 174 -3.74 -3.15 28.50
CA ALA A 174 -4.98 -3.82 28.12
C ALA A 174 -4.83 -5.34 28.16
N GLN A 175 -5.92 -5.99 28.56
CA GLN A 175 -6.06 -7.44 28.63
C GLN A 175 -7.33 -7.90 27.94
N ASP A 176 -7.37 -9.16 27.57
CA ASP A 176 -8.56 -9.85 27.10
C ASP A 176 -9.43 -10.36 28.27
N ALA A 177 -10.55 -11.02 27.93
CA ALA A 177 -11.48 -11.56 28.92
C ALA A 177 -10.85 -12.63 29.85
N ASP A 178 -9.80 -13.30 29.41
CA ASP A 178 -9.07 -14.33 30.17
C ASP A 178 -7.87 -13.75 30.94
N GLY A 179 -7.67 -12.41 30.92
CA GLY A 179 -6.55 -11.75 31.55
C GLY A 179 -5.23 -11.80 30.78
N ARG A 180 -5.25 -12.25 29.50
CA ARG A 180 -4.06 -12.30 28.66
C ARG A 180 -3.77 -10.92 28.09
N VAL A 181 -2.48 -10.56 28.01
CA VAL A 181 -2.04 -9.23 27.59
C VAL A 181 -2.27 -9.03 26.09
N VAL A 182 -2.85 -7.88 25.71
CA VAL A 182 -2.96 -7.41 24.31
C VAL A 182 -2.26 -6.08 24.10
N MET A 183 -1.87 -5.41 25.20
CA MET A 183 -1.10 -4.18 25.17
C MET A 183 -0.37 -3.99 26.50
N ALA A 184 0.91 -3.62 26.44
CA ALA A 184 1.72 -3.31 27.62
C ALA A 184 2.78 -2.25 27.30
N GLN A 185 3.26 -1.57 28.35
CA GLN A 185 4.39 -0.64 28.24
C GLN A 185 5.47 -0.95 29.27
N ARG A 186 6.72 -0.60 28.95
CA ARG A 186 7.85 -0.63 29.89
C ARG A 186 8.82 0.52 29.66
N ARG A 187 9.60 0.85 30.65
CA ARG A 187 10.74 1.75 30.48
C ARG A 187 11.95 1.00 29.94
N VAL A 188 12.67 1.67 29.04
CA VAL A 188 13.97 1.20 28.51
C VAL A 188 14.95 2.38 28.58
N GLY A 189 15.80 2.41 29.59
CA GLY A 189 16.64 3.57 29.90
C GLY A 189 15.78 4.80 30.23
N LYS A 190 15.99 5.91 29.51
CA LYS A 190 15.20 7.14 29.69
C LYS A 190 13.88 7.13 28.90
N GLY A 191 13.71 6.23 27.95
CA GLY A 191 12.55 6.16 27.07
C GLY A 191 11.50 5.14 27.51
N ALA A 192 10.49 4.97 26.69
CA ALA A 192 9.39 4.04 26.92
C ALA A 192 9.05 3.26 25.66
N LEU A 193 8.80 1.96 25.84
CA LEU A 193 8.37 1.04 24.79
C LEU A 193 6.93 0.61 25.07
N VAL A 194 6.07 0.72 24.06
CA VAL A 194 4.73 0.13 24.04
C VAL A 194 4.73 -1.02 23.05
N VAL A 195 4.23 -2.17 23.46
CA VAL A 195 3.88 -3.30 22.57
C VAL A 195 2.39 -3.46 22.55
N ALA A 196 1.79 -3.56 21.37
CA ALA A 196 0.35 -3.66 21.24
C ALA A 196 -0.05 -4.48 20.02
N SER A 197 -1.20 -5.17 20.10
CA SER A 197 -1.81 -5.71 18.89
C SER A 197 -2.18 -4.56 17.94
N ARG A 198 -1.79 -4.68 16.67
CA ARG A 198 -2.08 -3.69 15.63
C ARG A 198 -3.59 -3.46 15.44
N ALA A 199 -4.40 -4.49 15.70
CA ALA A 199 -5.85 -4.42 15.65
C ALA A 199 -6.48 -3.38 16.62
N LEU A 200 -5.72 -2.88 17.60
CA LEU A 200 -6.15 -1.79 18.50
C LEU A 200 -6.09 -0.41 17.82
N CYS A 201 -5.54 -0.30 16.63
CA CYS A 201 -5.46 0.94 15.85
C CYS A 201 -6.65 1.16 14.92
N GLY A 202 -7.74 0.36 15.03
CA GLY A 202 -8.99 0.51 14.30
C GLY A 202 -9.15 -0.39 13.07
N ARG A 203 -10.40 -0.51 12.60
CA ARG A 203 -10.83 -1.52 11.62
C ARG A 203 -10.64 -1.11 10.16
N LYS A 204 -10.75 0.17 9.84
CA LYS A 204 -10.78 0.66 8.46
C LYS A 204 -9.86 1.86 8.28
N PRO A 205 -9.20 1.93 7.12
CA PRO A 205 -8.30 3.05 6.81
C PRO A 205 -9.00 4.40 6.77
N ASP A 206 -10.25 4.42 6.32
CA ASP A 206 -10.99 5.63 5.95
C ASP A 206 -11.98 6.09 7.03
N ALA A 207 -12.22 5.28 8.03
CA ALA A 207 -13.11 5.63 9.13
C ALA A 207 -12.29 6.00 10.38
N SER A 208 -12.52 7.16 10.94
CA SER A 208 -12.12 7.44 12.30
C SER A 208 -12.70 6.35 13.19
N ASP A 209 -11.89 5.77 14.07
CA ASP A 209 -12.36 4.91 15.13
C ASP A 209 -12.32 5.73 16.43
N PRO A 210 -13.40 6.47 16.76
CA PRO A 210 -13.40 7.42 17.87
C PRO A 210 -13.22 6.72 19.23
N ILE A 211 -13.44 5.41 19.29
CA ILE A 211 -13.31 4.64 20.53
C ILE A 211 -11.85 4.54 20.96
N ASN A 212 -10.96 4.23 20.00
CA ASN A 212 -9.54 4.06 20.31
C ASN A 212 -8.73 5.37 20.15
N ASP A 213 -9.24 6.34 19.39
CA ASP A 213 -8.55 7.61 19.12
C ASP A 213 -8.28 8.42 20.40
N ARG A 214 -9.22 8.43 21.33
CA ARG A 214 -9.14 9.28 22.54
C ARG A 214 -8.01 8.91 23.50
N TRP A 215 -7.58 7.65 23.58
CA TRP A 215 -6.54 7.22 24.50
C TRP A 215 -5.15 7.08 23.87
N TRP A 216 -5.05 6.87 22.54
CA TRP A 216 -3.74 6.80 21.87
C TRP A 216 -2.95 8.10 22.00
N LYS A 217 -3.59 9.25 21.76
CA LYS A 217 -2.91 10.54 21.79
C LYS A 217 -2.28 10.88 23.14
N PRO A 218 -2.99 10.79 24.28
CA PRO A 218 -2.36 11.01 25.59
C PRO A 218 -1.27 9.98 25.93
N LEU A 219 -1.44 8.72 25.52
CA LEU A 219 -0.41 7.71 25.71
C LEU A 219 0.87 8.06 24.95
N LEU A 220 0.75 8.46 23.67
CA LEU A 220 1.91 8.85 22.87
C LEU A 220 2.62 10.07 23.44
N GLN A 221 1.89 11.06 23.94
CA GLN A 221 2.47 12.22 24.63
C GLN A 221 3.26 11.81 25.88
N LYS A 222 2.74 10.85 26.65
CA LYS A 222 3.40 10.32 27.85
C LYS A 222 4.73 9.62 27.49
N ILE A 223 4.75 8.77 26.48
CA ILE A 223 5.95 7.97 26.15
C ILE A 223 7.07 8.77 25.49
N VAL A 224 6.78 9.91 24.86
CA VAL A 224 7.81 10.77 24.24
C VAL A 224 8.41 11.79 25.19
N ALA A 225 7.90 11.93 26.42
CA ALA A 225 8.34 12.93 27.39
C ALA A 225 9.82 12.81 27.78
N GLY A 226 10.44 11.66 27.55
CA GLY A 226 11.86 11.41 27.86
C GLY A 226 12.87 12.06 26.89
N LYS A 227 12.42 12.54 25.71
CA LYS A 227 13.29 13.12 24.67
C LYS A 227 12.76 14.43 24.15
N THR A 228 13.50 15.50 24.41
CA THR A 228 13.26 16.81 23.78
C THR A 228 13.78 16.79 22.35
N VAL A 229 13.01 17.34 21.43
CA VAL A 229 13.35 17.52 20.02
C VAL A 229 13.35 19.01 19.67
N ASP A 230 14.19 19.41 18.73
CA ASP A 230 14.20 20.79 18.23
C ASP A 230 12.90 21.02 17.44
N PRO A 231 12.03 21.95 17.85
CA PRO A 231 10.76 22.19 17.17
C PRO A 231 10.93 22.74 15.73
N GLN A 232 12.10 23.27 15.41
CA GLN A 232 12.40 23.79 14.08
C GLN A 232 12.95 22.72 13.12
N ARG A 233 13.46 21.62 13.65
CA ARG A 233 14.02 20.50 12.88
C ARG A 233 13.05 19.33 12.90
N ARG A 234 12.27 19.17 11.83
CA ARG A 234 11.37 18.02 11.67
C ARG A 234 12.15 16.82 11.11
N PRO A 235 11.77 15.58 11.50
CA PRO A 235 12.22 14.41 10.80
C PRO A 235 11.75 14.46 9.34
N MET A 236 12.47 13.83 8.43
CA MET A 236 12.16 13.83 7.01
C MET A 236 11.88 12.40 6.53
N ASP A 237 11.03 12.30 5.51
CA ASP A 237 10.87 11.05 4.77
C ASP A 237 12.23 10.59 4.23
N ARG A 238 12.51 9.32 4.38
CA ARG A 238 13.71 8.71 3.81
C ARG A 238 13.32 7.66 2.79
N MET A 239 13.72 7.89 1.55
CA MET A 239 13.59 6.90 0.49
C MET A 239 14.63 5.78 0.66
N PRO A 240 14.43 4.61 0.02
CA PRO A 240 15.43 3.55 0.02
C PRO A 240 16.77 4.07 -0.50
N GLU A 241 17.85 3.69 0.16
CA GLU A 241 19.18 4.22 -0.09
C GLU A 241 19.88 3.64 -1.30
N ASN A 242 19.53 2.41 -1.67
CA ASN A 242 20.17 1.75 -2.80
C ASN A 242 19.42 2.05 -4.09
N ARG A 243 20.16 2.21 -5.17
CA ARG A 243 19.63 2.44 -6.51
C ARG A 243 20.45 1.70 -7.53
N THR A 244 19.81 0.79 -8.26
CA THR A 244 20.42 0.14 -9.42
C THR A 244 20.13 1.00 -10.64
N LEU A 245 21.19 1.50 -11.27
CA LEU A 245 21.09 2.18 -12.57
C LEU A 245 21.11 1.12 -13.66
N ARG A 246 20.00 0.95 -14.32
CA ARG A 246 19.84 0.08 -15.49
C ARG A 246 19.30 0.92 -16.64
N GLU A 247 19.46 0.42 -17.87
CA GLU A 247 19.14 1.19 -19.08
C GLU A 247 17.71 1.71 -19.16
N ARG A 248 16.75 0.95 -18.65
CA ARG A 248 15.33 1.29 -18.77
C ARG A 248 14.75 1.97 -17.57
N LEU A 249 14.99 1.42 -16.37
CA LEU A 249 14.30 1.84 -15.17
C LEU A 249 15.19 1.63 -13.94
N PRO A 250 15.49 2.68 -13.17
CA PRO A 250 16.17 2.49 -11.90
C PRO A 250 15.27 1.80 -10.88
N ILE A 251 15.84 0.88 -10.11
CA ILE A 251 15.18 0.25 -8.96
C ILE A 251 15.74 0.85 -7.69
N GLN A 252 14.85 1.31 -6.78
CA GLN A 252 15.18 1.75 -5.43
C GLN A 252 14.81 0.67 -4.42
N TYR A 253 15.70 0.37 -3.48
CA TYR A 253 15.49 -0.67 -2.48
C TYR A 253 16.31 -0.41 -1.21
N SER A 254 15.79 -0.87 -0.04
CA SER A 254 16.55 -0.94 1.20
C SER A 254 17.55 -2.11 1.18
N ASP A 255 18.53 -2.13 2.09
CA ASP A 255 19.49 -3.24 2.16
C ASP A 255 18.81 -4.61 2.34
N TYR A 256 17.67 -4.67 3.01
CA TYR A 256 16.91 -5.90 3.22
C TYR A 256 16.45 -6.57 1.92
N LEU A 257 16.29 -5.78 0.85
CA LEU A 257 15.74 -6.23 -0.44
C LEU A 257 16.79 -6.37 -1.53
N LYS A 258 18.07 -6.24 -1.18
CA LYS A 258 19.17 -6.30 -2.15
C LYS A 258 19.18 -7.59 -2.97
N SER A 259 18.95 -8.74 -2.32
CA SER A 259 18.90 -10.04 -2.99
C SER A 259 17.75 -10.18 -3.98
N HIS A 260 16.66 -9.40 -3.81
CA HIS A 260 15.49 -9.42 -4.69
C HIS A 260 15.63 -8.45 -5.87
N ALA A 261 16.44 -7.41 -5.73
CA ALA A 261 16.51 -6.32 -6.71
C ALA A 261 16.92 -6.83 -8.11
N ASP A 262 17.97 -7.65 -8.20
CA ASP A 262 18.43 -8.18 -9.49
C ASP A 262 17.44 -9.20 -10.07
N ALA A 263 16.84 -10.06 -9.24
CA ALA A 263 15.88 -11.05 -9.69
C ALA A 263 14.59 -10.39 -10.22
N ILE A 264 14.07 -9.37 -9.53
CA ILE A 264 12.88 -8.62 -9.97
C ILE A 264 13.19 -7.83 -11.23
N TYR A 265 14.39 -7.25 -11.31
CA TYR A 265 14.81 -6.55 -12.51
C TYR A 265 14.86 -7.46 -13.74
N ALA A 266 15.39 -8.68 -13.59
CA ALA A 266 15.41 -9.65 -14.68
C ALA A 266 13.99 -9.98 -15.19
N VAL A 267 13.03 -10.15 -14.26
CA VAL A 267 11.62 -10.35 -14.64
C VAL A 267 11.06 -9.10 -15.32
N TYR A 268 11.39 -7.91 -14.83
CA TYR A 268 10.95 -6.65 -15.44
C TYR A 268 11.46 -6.51 -16.90
N ASP A 269 12.74 -6.82 -17.14
CA ASP A 269 13.33 -6.77 -18.48
C ASP A 269 12.64 -7.73 -19.46
N GLU A 270 12.23 -8.90 -18.99
CA GLU A 270 11.44 -9.83 -19.81
C GLU A 270 10.02 -9.33 -20.05
N CYS A 271 9.39 -8.73 -19.02
CA CYS A 271 8.01 -8.26 -19.09
C CYS A 271 7.86 -7.02 -19.98
N PHE A 272 8.76 -6.05 -19.89
CA PHE A 272 8.58 -4.73 -20.50
C PHE A 272 8.28 -4.78 -22.01
N PRO A 273 9.05 -5.48 -22.86
CA PRO A 273 8.74 -5.55 -24.29
C PRO A 273 7.41 -6.25 -24.56
N VAL A 274 7.05 -7.23 -23.75
CA VAL A 274 5.79 -7.96 -23.89
C VAL A 274 4.60 -7.11 -23.44
N ILE A 275 4.75 -6.32 -22.37
CA ILE A 275 3.74 -5.33 -21.96
C ILE A 275 3.51 -4.34 -23.11
N GLN A 276 4.59 -3.82 -23.71
CA GLN A 276 4.49 -2.87 -24.82
C GLN A 276 3.78 -3.50 -26.05
N GLU A 277 4.04 -4.76 -26.33
CA GLU A 277 3.33 -5.51 -27.39
C GLU A 277 1.83 -5.66 -27.06
N VAL A 278 1.49 -6.08 -25.82
CA VAL A 278 0.10 -6.25 -25.38
C VAL A 278 -0.65 -4.93 -25.38
N MET A 279 0.00 -3.84 -24.97
CA MET A 279 -0.58 -2.50 -24.94
C MET A 279 -0.62 -1.83 -26.32
N GLY A 280 0.20 -2.27 -27.26
CA GLY A 280 0.30 -1.73 -28.62
C GLY A 280 0.85 -0.31 -28.72
N VAL A 281 1.25 0.30 -27.60
CA VAL A 281 1.80 1.66 -27.51
C VAL A 281 2.90 1.69 -26.44
N PRO A 282 3.89 2.58 -26.51
CA PRO A 282 4.82 2.80 -25.40
C PRO A 282 4.14 3.46 -24.20
N PRO A 283 4.74 3.44 -23.01
CA PRO A 283 4.24 4.26 -21.89
C PRO A 283 4.22 5.74 -22.26
N SER A 284 3.34 6.51 -21.62
CA SER A 284 3.32 7.97 -21.82
C SER A 284 4.63 8.60 -21.34
N GLU A 285 5.03 9.70 -22.00
CA GLU A 285 6.23 10.43 -21.63
C GLU A 285 6.19 10.86 -20.14
N GLY A 286 7.30 10.68 -19.43
CA GLY A 286 7.42 10.99 -18.02
C GLY A 286 6.75 9.99 -17.08
N MET A 287 6.05 8.98 -17.62
CA MET A 287 5.49 7.87 -16.83
C MET A 287 6.47 6.71 -16.71
N LEU A 288 6.34 5.91 -15.64
CA LEU A 288 7.15 4.71 -15.39
C LEU A 288 8.66 5.00 -15.47
N THR A 289 9.13 5.91 -14.63
CA THR A 289 10.53 6.35 -14.58
C THR A 289 11.33 5.74 -13.42
N ASN A 290 10.64 5.07 -12.49
CA ASN A 290 11.27 4.51 -11.30
C ASN A 290 10.46 3.32 -10.75
N LEU A 291 11.17 2.35 -10.17
CA LEU A 291 10.60 1.21 -9.47
C LEU A 291 11.08 1.21 -8.01
N ILE A 292 10.18 1.01 -7.06
CA ILE A 292 10.48 0.95 -5.64
C ILE A 292 10.14 -0.46 -5.13
N LEU A 293 11.09 -1.16 -4.53
CA LEU A 293 10.82 -2.44 -3.89
C LEU A 293 10.23 -2.23 -2.50
N LEU A 294 9.16 -2.96 -2.22
CA LEU A 294 8.43 -2.94 -0.97
C LEU A 294 8.71 -4.19 -0.14
N PRO A 295 8.86 -4.05 1.18
CA PRO A 295 9.19 -5.16 2.08
C PRO A 295 7.91 -5.94 2.49
N THR A 296 7.12 -6.35 1.54
CA THR A 296 5.84 -7.03 1.82
C THR A 296 5.58 -8.15 0.82
N GLY A 297 4.69 -9.07 1.16
CA GLY A 297 4.15 -10.09 0.28
C GLY A 297 2.85 -9.68 -0.43
N GLY A 298 2.32 -8.48 -0.16
CA GLY A 298 0.95 -8.11 -0.50
C GLY A 298 0.78 -6.99 -1.53
N GLY A 299 1.18 -7.17 -2.79
CA GLY A 299 0.79 -6.27 -3.87
C GLY A 299 1.79 -5.17 -4.22
N GLY A 300 1.29 -4.11 -4.85
CA GLY A 300 2.08 -3.00 -5.35
C GLY A 300 1.30 -1.69 -5.37
N PHE A 301 1.86 -0.68 -5.99
CA PHE A 301 1.17 0.58 -6.30
C PHE A 301 1.74 1.21 -7.58
N SER A 302 0.93 2.05 -8.20
CA SER A 302 1.39 2.96 -9.25
C SER A 302 1.05 4.40 -8.91
N SER A 303 2.01 5.29 -9.10
CA SER A 303 1.83 6.76 -9.03
C SER A 303 1.95 7.41 -10.41
N GLY A 304 1.88 6.63 -11.48
CA GLY A 304 2.10 7.06 -12.86
C GLY A 304 3.59 7.12 -13.21
N SER A 305 4.38 7.95 -12.54
CA SER A 305 5.84 8.01 -12.78
C SER A 305 6.62 6.90 -12.07
N SER A 306 6.12 6.36 -10.98
CA SER A 306 6.79 5.30 -10.22
C SER A 306 5.84 4.16 -9.92
N ILE A 307 6.37 2.94 -9.93
CA ILE A 307 5.65 1.76 -9.44
C ILE A 307 6.35 1.19 -8.21
N GLY A 308 5.55 0.70 -7.26
CA GLY A 308 6.04 -0.06 -6.11
C GLY A 308 5.70 -1.53 -6.27
N LEU A 309 6.63 -2.43 -5.99
CA LEU A 309 6.44 -3.87 -6.12
C LEU A 309 6.79 -4.59 -4.81
N ALA A 310 5.86 -5.39 -4.30
CA ALA A 310 6.11 -6.28 -3.18
C ALA A 310 7.11 -7.37 -3.55
N ALA A 311 8.25 -7.45 -2.85
CA ALA A 311 9.36 -8.32 -3.20
C ALA A 311 9.01 -9.81 -3.17
N TRP A 312 8.06 -10.22 -2.33
CA TRP A 312 7.63 -11.63 -2.17
C TRP A 312 6.25 -11.93 -2.77
N TRP A 313 5.77 -11.09 -3.68
CA TRP A 313 4.47 -11.31 -4.29
C TRP A 313 4.38 -12.63 -5.07
N GLY A 314 3.24 -13.33 -4.92
CA GLY A 314 2.97 -14.56 -5.66
C GLY A 314 3.99 -15.67 -5.46
N GLU A 315 4.58 -15.75 -4.27
CA GLU A 315 5.63 -16.72 -3.92
C GLU A 315 6.93 -16.52 -4.74
N PHE A 316 7.22 -15.29 -5.13
CA PHE A 316 8.50 -14.95 -5.74
C PHE A 316 9.63 -15.03 -4.68
N PRO A 317 10.84 -15.52 -5.01
CA PRO A 317 11.28 -15.92 -6.36
C PRO A 317 10.96 -17.35 -6.79
N GLU A 318 10.35 -18.20 -5.94
CA GLU A 318 10.09 -19.61 -6.24
C GLU A 318 9.10 -19.79 -7.40
N LYS A 319 8.12 -18.89 -7.51
CA LYS A 319 7.16 -18.83 -8.60
C LYS A 319 7.25 -17.49 -9.31
N LYS A 320 7.46 -17.54 -10.62
CA LYS A 320 7.67 -16.34 -11.44
C LYS A 320 6.36 -15.62 -11.79
N TYR A 321 5.24 -16.36 -12.01
CA TYR A 321 4.03 -15.78 -12.59
C TYR A 321 3.46 -14.63 -11.75
N GLY A 322 3.41 -14.76 -10.43
CA GLY A 322 2.90 -13.69 -9.57
C GLY A 322 3.64 -12.37 -9.77
N MET A 323 4.98 -12.41 -9.89
CA MET A 323 5.79 -11.21 -10.15
C MET A 323 5.56 -10.66 -11.57
N VAL A 324 5.42 -11.52 -12.58
CA VAL A 324 5.06 -11.11 -13.95
C VAL A 324 3.71 -10.39 -13.96
N GLU A 325 2.73 -10.93 -13.27
CA GLU A 325 1.39 -10.33 -13.14
C GLU A 325 1.46 -8.98 -12.44
N LEU A 326 2.15 -8.89 -11.29
CA LEU A 326 2.28 -7.65 -10.52
C LEU A 326 3.01 -6.54 -11.30
N ILE A 327 4.15 -6.85 -11.91
CA ILE A 327 4.89 -5.90 -12.75
C ILE A 327 4.00 -5.36 -13.86
N SER A 328 3.28 -6.24 -14.55
CA SER A 328 2.43 -5.87 -15.68
C SER A 328 1.22 -5.06 -15.22
N HIS A 329 0.61 -5.44 -14.10
CA HIS A 329 -0.52 -4.74 -13.48
C HIS A 329 -0.14 -3.29 -13.12
N GLU A 330 0.89 -3.10 -12.31
CA GLU A 330 1.30 -1.77 -11.84
C GLU A 330 1.83 -0.91 -13.00
N SER A 331 2.53 -1.52 -13.93
CA SER A 331 2.97 -0.82 -15.15
C SER A 331 1.79 -0.34 -15.99
N THR A 332 0.72 -1.12 -16.11
CA THR A 332 -0.46 -0.75 -16.89
C THR A 332 -1.06 0.58 -16.42
N HIS A 333 -1.09 0.84 -15.12
CA HIS A 333 -1.55 2.13 -14.60
C HIS A 333 -0.73 3.33 -15.10
N SER A 334 0.54 3.12 -15.45
CA SER A 334 1.36 4.16 -16.09
C SER A 334 1.06 4.30 -17.59
N TRP A 335 0.64 3.21 -18.25
CA TRP A 335 0.27 3.20 -19.67
C TRP A 335 -1.07 3.85 -19.98
N VAL A 336 -2.05 3.81 -19.04
CA VAL A 336 -3.39 4.36 -19.27
C VAL A 336 -3.43 5.89 -19.36
N HIS A 337 -2.37 6.57 -18.89
CA HIS A 337 -2.28 8.03 -18.98
C HIS A 337 -2.40 8.54 -20.42
N PRO A 338 -2.95 9.80 -20.60
CA PRO A 338 -3.21 10.81 -19.56
C PRO A 338 -4.54 10.62 -18.79
N PHE A 339 -5.37 9.67 -19.18
CA PHE A 339 -6.66 9.44 -18.52
C PHE A 339 -6.72 8.03 -17.95
N SER A 340 -7.00 7.91 -16.64
CA SER A 340 -7.30 6.63 -15.99
C SER A 340 -8.56 5.99 -16.58
N GLU A 341 -8.69 4.69 -16.46
CA GLU A 341 -9.84 3.94 -16.91
C GLU A 341 -11.03 4.11 -15.95
N PRO A 342 -12.18 4.67 -16.37
CA PRO A 342 -13.24 5.06 -15.44
C PRO A 342 -14.02 3.88 -14.86
N MET A 343 -14.09 2.73 -15.55
CA MET A 343 -14.90 1.59 -15.09
C MET A 343 -14.15 0.27 -14.98
N TRP A 344 -12.89 0.19 -15.44
CA TRP A 344 -12.14 -1.08 -15.43
C TRP A 344 -10.67 -0.96 -15.11
N ASN A 345 -10.25 0.12 -14.44
CA ASN A 345 -8.83 0.41 -14.17
C ASN A 345 -8.05 -0.78 -13.59
N GLU A 346 -8.56 -1.38 -12.51
CA GLU A 346 -7.92 -2.54 -11.88
C GLU A 346 -8.09 -3.82 -12.69
N GLY A 347 -9.28 -4.02 -13.26
CA GLY A 347 -9.58 -5.23 -14.03
C GLY A 347 -8.78 -5.32 -15.32
N ILE A 348 -8.58 -4.20 -16.05
CA ILE A 348 -7.75 -4.21 -17.26
C ILE A 348 -6.26 -4.36 -16.92
N ALA A 349 -5.79 -3.77 -15.83
CA ALA A 349 -4.41 -3.93 -15.39
C ALA A 349 -4.09 -5.41 -15.10
N THR A 350 -4.94 -6.10 -14.33
CA THR A 350 -4.81 -7.55 -14.10
C THR A 350 -4.93 -8.34 -15.41
N TYR A 351 -5.82 -7.96 -16.32
CA TYR A 351 -5.96 -8.66 -17.62
C TYR A 351 -4.73 -8.51 -18.51
N VAL A 352 -4.07 -7.35 -18.48
CA VAL A 352 -2.76 -7.16 -19.13
C VAL A 352 -1.73 -8.10 -18.51
N GLY A 353 -1.67 -8.22 -17.18
CA GLY A 353 -0.79 -9.18 -16.50
C GLY A 353 -1.03 -10.63 -16.93
N ILE A 354 -2.29 -11.05 -17.05
CA ILE A 354 -2.68 -12.36 -17.58
C ILE A 354 -2.20 -12.52 -19.02
N SER A 355 -2.38 -11.50 -19.87
CA SER A 355 -1.98 -11.53 -21.28
C SER A 355 -0.48 -11.61 -21.44
N VAL A 356 0.28 -10.88 -20.63
CA VAL A 356 1.75 -10.95 -20.58
C VAL A 356 2.22 -12.33 -20.11
N GLY A 357 1.62 -12.87 -19.05
CA GLY A 357 1.93 -14.21 -18.57
C GLY A 357 1.72 -15.28 -19.65
N ARG A 358 0.63 -15.22 -20.42
CA ARG A 358 0.39 -16.12 -21.56
C ARG A 358 1.49 -16.03 -22.61
N LYS A 359 1.91 -14.82 -22.98
CA LYS A 359 2.97 -14.59 -23.99
C LYS A 359 4.37 -15.04 -23.51
N LEU A 360 4.62 -14.98 -22.20
CA LEU A 360 5.86 -15.46 -21.59
C LEU A 360 5.86 -16.97 -21.30
N GLY A 361 4.90 -17.73 -21.83
CA GLY A 361 4.84 -19.19 -21.66
C GLY A 361 4.26 -19.64 -20.30
N LEU A 362 3.69 -18.73 -19.50
CA LEU A 362 3.08 -18.99 -18.20
C LEU A 362 1.55 -19.12 -18.29
N ALA A 363 1.04 -19.62 -19.43
CA ALA A 363 -0.40 -19.65 -19.75
C ALA A 363 -1.22 -20.42 -18.71
N ARG A 364 -0.68 -21.53 -18.16
CA ARG A 364 -1.38 -22.34 -17.14
C ARG A 364 -1.76 -21.50 -15.90
N ASP A 365 -0.81 -20.73 -15.38
CA ASP A 365 -1.02 -19.93 -14.16
C ASP A 365 -1.86 -18.70 -14.47
N ALA A 366 -1.65 -18.08 -15.64
CA ALA A 366 -2.42 -16.95 -16.13
C ALA A 366 -3.91 -17.31 -16.32
N ASP A 367 -4.18 -18.46 -16.96
CA ASP A 367 -5.55 -18.95 -17.18
C ASP A 367 -6.22 -19.37 -15.87
N ALA A 368 -5.47 -19.97 -14.95
CA ALA A 368 -5.97 -20.30 -13.62
C ALA A 368 -6.37 -19.04 -12.82
N THR A 369 -5.58 -17.98 -12.91
CA THR A 369 -5.87 -16.67 -12.30
C THR A 369 -7.15 -16.07 -12.89
N LEU A 370 -7.29 -16.01 -14.21
CA LEU A 370 -8.50 -15.53 -14.87
C LEU A 370 -9.74 -16.33 -14.46
N ALA A 371 -9.63 -17.66 -14.51
CA ALA A 371 -10.73 -18.55 -14.13
C ALA A 371 -11.13 -18.37 -12.65
N GLY A 372 -10.16 -18.19 -11.76
CA GLY A 372 -10.38 -17.93 -10.34
C GLY A 372 -11.16 -16.63 -10.10
N TRP A 373 -10.77 -15.54 -10.75
CA TRP A 373 -11.47 -14.27 -10.69
C TRP A 373 -12.90 -14.37 -11.23
N ILE A 374 -13.08 -14.94 -12.41
CA ILE A 374 -14.42 -15.15 -13.01
C ILE A 374 -15.31 -16.01 -12.12
N LYS A 375 -14.79 -17.11 -11.58
CA LYS A 375 -15.53 -17.96 -10.64
C LYS A 375 -15.94 -17.19 -9.38
N SER A 376 -15.07 -16.34 -8.85
CA SER A 376 -15.39 -15.50 -7.69
C SER A 376 -16.49 -14.48 -7.99
N ALA A 377 -16.42 -13.81 -9.14
CA ALA A 377 -17.44 -12.83 -9.55
C ALA A 377 -18.79 -13.47 -9.80
N ARG A 378 -18.84 -14.65 -10.43
CA ARG A 378 -20.09 -15.37 -10.71
C ARG A 378 -20.88 -15.80 -9.48
N ARG A 379 -20.28 -15.81 -8.32
CA ARG A 379 -21.02 -15.99 -7.05
C ARG A 379 -21.93 -14.81 -6.72
N HIS A 380 -21.62 -13.62 -7.24
CA HIS A 380 -22.39 -12.40 -7.05
C HIS A 380 -23.18 -12.00 -8.29
N ASP A 381 -22.67 -12.32 -9.47
CA ASP A 381 -23.20 -11.97 -10.79
C ASP A 381 -23.04 -13.16 -11.76
N PRO A 382 -23.92 -14.15 -11.71
CA PRO A 382 -23.77 -15.41 -12.47
C PRO A 382 -23.58 -15.19 -13.97
N ASP A 383 -24.33 -14.25 -14.56
CA ASP A 383 -24.37 -13.96 -15.98
C ASP A 383 -23.58 -12.70 -16.37
N MET A 384 -22.91 -12.04 -15.42
CA MET A 384 -22.18 -10.76 -15.60
C MET A 384 -23.08 -9.60 -16.09
N THR A 385 -24.37 -9.62 -15.73
CA THR A 385 -25.35 -8.62 -16.19
C THR A 385 -25.93 -7.74 -15.09
N ARG A 386 -25.68 -8.08 -13.82
CA ARG A 386 -26.34 -7.46 -12.67
C ARG A 386 -25.76 -6.11 -12.25
N TYR A 387 -24.44 -5.96 -12.28
CA TYR A 387 -23.77 -4.79 -11.70
C TYR A 387 -23.28 -3.81 -12.74
N ASP A 388 -23.60 -2.53 -12.53
CA ASP A 388 -23.13 -1.42 -13.34
C ASP A 388 -21.71 -0.99 -12.91
N LEU A 389 -20.73 -1.22 -13.76
CA LEU A 389 -19.34 -0.81 -13.52
C LEU A 389 -19.12 0.71 -13.68
N ALA A 390 -19.98 1.38 -14.45
CA ALA A 390 -19.84 2.80 -14.75
C ALA A 390 -20.32 3.68 -13.58
N HIS A 391 -21.43 3.30 -12.94
CA HIS A 391 -22.11 4.13 -11.94
C HIS A 391 -22.46 3.40 -10.64
N GLY A 392 -22.23 2.09 -10.54
CA GLY A 392 -22.57 1.29 -9.38
C GLY A 392 -21.68 1.61 -8.16
N ARG A 393 -22.31 2.00 -7.02
CA ARG A 393 -21.60 2.28 -5.77
C ARG A 393 -21.22 1.02 -5.00
N ASP A 394 -22.06 0.01 -5.00
CA ASP A 394 -21.93 -1.21 -4.19
C ASP A 394 -21.56 -2.44 -5.05
N VAL A 395 -20.70 -2.25 -6.04
CA VAL A 395 -20.22 -3.35 -6.87
C VAL A 395 -19.26 -4.21 -6.04
N PRO A 396 -19.53 -5.53 -5.84
CA PRO A 396 -18.62 -6.42 -5.14
C PRO A 396 -17.22 -6.40 -5.78
N HIS A 397 -16.19 -6.41 -4.94
CA HIS A 397 -14.80 -6.33 -5.41
C HIS A 397 -14.49 -7.39 -6.49
N ALA A 398 -14.91 -8.64 -6.27
CA ALA A 398 -14.71 -9.72 -7.24
C ALA A 398 -15.34 -9.40 -8.62
N VAL A 399 -16.51 -8.74 -8.65
CA VAL A 399 -17.18 -8.34 -9.90
C VAL A 399 -16.44 -7.18 -10.55
N ARG A 400 -16.02 -6.19 -9.75
CA ARG A 400 -15.25 -5.02 -10.22
C ARG A 400 -13.95 -5.44 -10.90
N MET A 401 -13.29 -6.46 -10.36
CA MET A 401 -12.08 -7.02 -10.96
C MET A 401 -12.37 -7.86 -12.19
N ALA A 402 -13.25 -8.86 -12.06
CA ALA A 402 -13.40 -9.91 -13.06
C ALA A 402 -14.28 -9.57 -14.26
N LYS A 403 -15.31 -8.72 -14.10
CA LYS A 403 -16.22 -8.38 -15.21
C LYS A 403 -15.47 -7.68 -16.36
N PRO A 404 -14.55 -6.72 -16.12
CA PRO A 404 -13.68 -6.19 -17.18
C PRO A 404 -12.81 -7.26 -17.84
N MET A 405 -12.16 -8.13 -17.06
CA MET A 405 -11.33 -9.21 -17.59
C MET A 405 -12.16 -10.14 -18.50
N TRP A 406 -13.37 -10.48 -18.07
CA TRP A 406 -14.28 -11.30 -18.85
C TRP A 406 -14.71 -10.60 -20.13
N ILE A 407 -15.01 -9.30 -20.12
CA ILE A 407 -15.34 -8.49 -21.29
C ILE A 407 -14.20 -8.56 -22.33
N PHE A 408 -12.98 -8.24 -21.92
CA PHE A 408 -11.83 -8.30 -22.82
C PHE A 408 -11.54 -9.73 -23.31
N GLU A 409 -11.76 -10.74 -22.47
CA GLU A 409 -11.61 -12.15 -22.90
C GLU A 409 -12.67 -12.59 -23.91
N GLN A 410 -13.92 -12.07 -23.84
CA GLN A 410 -14.92 -12.32 -24.90
C GLN A 410 -14.50 -11.68 -26.21
N LEU A 411 -14.06 -10.41 -26.18
CA LEU A 411 -13.63 -9.68 -27.38
C LEU A 411 -12.38 -10.28 -28.01
N ARG A 412 -11.46 -10.80 -27.18
CA ARG A 412 -10.23 -11.46 -27.64
C ARG A 412 -10.47 -12.69 -28.52
N LYS A 413 -11.62 -13.36 -28.35
CA LYS A 413 -11.96 -14.53 -29.19
C LYS A 413 -12.07 -14.16 -30.67
N ASP A 414 -12.60 -12.98 -30.96
CA ASP A 414 -12.77 -12.46 -32.31
C ASP A 414 -11.56 -11.62 -32.76
N GLN A 415 -10.93 -10.92 -31.77
CA GLN A 415 -9.81 -10.01 -32.00
C GLN A 415 -8.72 -10.23 -30.96
N PRO A 416 -7.75 -11.10 -31.25
CA PRO A 416 -6.67 -11.45 -30.29
C PRO A 416 -5.87 -10.26 -29.78
N ASP A 417 -5.80 -9.18 -30.56
CA ASP A 417 -5.07 -7.94 -30.29
C ASP A 417 -5.98 -6.79 -29.75
N VAL A 418 -7.15 -7.11 -29.23
CA VAL A 418 -8.14 -6.11 -28.80
C VAL A 418 -7.61 -5.10 -27.78
N VAL A 419 -6.73 -5.53 -26.86
CA VAL A 419 -6.12 -4.62 -25.87
C VAL A 419 -5.20 -3.62 -26.57
N ALA A 420 -4.33 -4.07 -27.47
CA ALA A 420 -3.45 -3.20 -28.22
C ALA A 420 -4.26 -2.17 -29.05
N ARG A 421 -5.27 -2.63 -29.78
CA ARG A 421 -6.15 -1.76 -30.58
C ARG A 421 -6.88 -0.74 -29.72
N TYR A 422 -7.36 -1.15 -28.53
CA TYR A 422 -8.01 -0.25 -27.60
C TYR A 422 -7.08 0.89 -27.18
N PHE A 423 -5.86 0.58 -26.70
CA PHE A 423 -4.93 1.60 -26.26
C PHE A 423 -4.37 2.46 -27.39
N GLN A 424 -4.12 1.90 -28.58
CA GLN A 424 -3.76 2.66 -29.78
C GLN A 424 -4.86 3.66 -30.13
N THR A 425 -6.12 3.23 -30.15
CA THR A 425 -7.27 4.07 -30.46
C THR A 425 -7.46 5.13 -29.37
N LYS A 426 -7.41 4.75 -28.09
CA LYS A 426 -7.50 5.68 -26.97
C LYS A 426 -6.42 6.77 -27.06
N ARG A 427 -5.15 6.38 -27.25
CA ARG A 427 -4.01 7.31 -27.31
C ARG A 427 -4.15 8.31 -28.45
N ARG A 428 -4.73 7.90 -29.58
CA ARG A 428 -4.98 8.75 -30.73
C ARG A 428 -6.16 9.71 -30.55
N LEU A 429 -7.23 9.28 -29.88
CA LEU A 429 -8.50 10.02 -29.81
C LEU A 429 -8.71 10.76 -28.51
N ALA A 430 -8.31 10.19 -27.37
CA ALA A 430 -8.49 10.74 -26.05
C ALA A 430 -7.23 11.52 -25.61
N THR A 431 -7.04 12.71 -26.13
CA THR A 431 -5.94 13.59 -25.74
C THR A 431 -6.46 14.79 -24.91
N PRO A 432 -5.64 15.38 -24.00
CA PRO A 432 -6.05 16.53 -23.18
C PRO A 432 -6.50 17.74 -24.00
N GLU A 433 -6.04 17.87 -25.23
CA GLU A 433 -6.44 18.95 -26.14
C GLU A 433 -7.86 18.74 -26.69
N LYS A 434 -8.30 17.47 -26.81
CA LYS A 434 -9.61 17.10 -27.37
C LYS A 434 -10.68 16.94 -26.30
N ILE A 435 -10.32 16.34 -25.17
CA ILE A 435 -11.27 16.08 -24.08
C ILE A 435 -10.65 16.45 -22.72
N ARG A 436 -11.47 16.98 -21.81
CA ARG A 436 -11.03 17.33 -20.45
C ARG A 436 -11.13 16.16 -19.47
N THR A 437 -12.04 15.24 -19.70
CA THR A 437 -12.30 14.08 -18.87
C THR A 437 -12.57 12.88 -19.77
N TYR A 438 -12.24 11.70 -19.31
CA TYR A 438 -12.50 10.44 -20.01
C TYR A 438 -13.54 9.65 -19.21
N THR A 439 -14.66 9.31 -19.85
CA THR A 439 -15.84 8.71 -19.20
C THR A 439 -16.01 7.25 -19.61
N ALA A 440 -16.96 6.55 -18.96
CA ALA A 440 -17.34 5.20 -19.35
C ALA A 440 -17.90 5.17 -20.78
N ASP A 441 -18.66 6.20 -21.18
CA ASP A 441 -19.17 6.32 -22.54
C ASP A 441 -18.03 6.46 -23.57
N ASP A 442 -17.02 7.26 -23.25
CA ASP A 442 -15.81 7.41 -24.08
C ASP A 442 -15.03 6.09 -24.18
N SER A 443 -14.95 5.31 -23.08
CA SER A 443 -14.28 4.00 -23.07
C SER A 443 -14.97 3.01 -24.02
N VAL A 444 -16.30 2.96 -24.02
CA VAL A 444 -17.08 2.10 -24.93
C VAL A 444 -16.98 2.59 -26.37
N ALA A 445 -16.98 3.92 -26.60
CA ALA A 445 -16.77 4.51 -27.92
C ALA A 445 -15.40 4.12 -28.51
N VAL A 446 -14.32 4.29 -27.72
CA VAL A 446 -12.96 3.87 -28.11
C VAL A 446 -12.91 2.38 -28.44
N LEU A 447 -13.51 1.54 -27.59
CA LEU A 447 -13.53 0.09 -27.80
C LEU A 447 -14.36 -0.30 -29.03
N SER A 448 -15.46 0.42 -29.30
CA SER A 448 -16.27 0.23 -30.50
C SER A 448 -15.47 0.53 -31.78
N ILE A 449 -14.74 1.65 -31.79
CA ILE A 449 -13.85 2.00 -32.92
C ILE A 449 -12.72 0.98 -33.05
N ALA A 450 -12.09 0.58 -31.94
CA ALA A 450 -11.00 -0.38 -31.94
C ALA A 450 -11.41 -1.76 -32.48
N THR A 451 -12.66 -2.15 -32.28
CA THR A 451 -13.21 -3.43 -32.72
C THR A 451 -13.94 -3.35 -34.07
N GLY A 452 -14.25 -2.14 -34.57
CA GLY A 452 -15.08 -1.93 -35.76
C GLY A 452 -16.54 -2.35 -35.55
N ARG A 453 -17.02 -2.40 -34.30
CA ARG A 453 -18.37 -2.85 -33.93
C ARG A 453 -19.03 -1.86 -32.99
N ASP A 454 -20.30 -1.59 -33.13
CA ASP A 454 -21.05 -0.85 -32.10
C ASP A 454 -21.25 -1.74 -30.87
N LEU A 455 -20.53 -1.43 -29.81
CA LEU A 455 -20.58 -2.18 -28.56
C LEU A 455 -21.55 -1.60 -27.52
N PHE A 456 -22.15 -0.43 -27.74
CA PHE A 456 -23.07 0.18 -26.77
C PHE A 456 -24.24 -0.75 -26.41
N PRO A 457 -24.97 -1.36 -27.39
CA PRO A 457 -26.03 -2.29 -27.04
C PRO A 457 -25.56 -3.51 -26.25
N TRP A 458 -24.36 -4.01 -26.57
CA TRP A 458 -23.79 -5.14 -25.83
C TRP A 458 -23.42 -4.76 -24.37
N PHE A 459 -22.83 -3.60 -24.16
CA PHE A 459 -22.53 -3.14 -22.79
C PHE A 459 -23.80 -2.91 -21.98
N GLN A 460 -24.85 -2.34 -22.59
CA GLN A 460 -26.14 -2.19 -21.95
C GLN A 460 -26.77 -3.55 -21.59
N SER A 461 -26.63 -4.57 -22.44
CA SER A 461 -27.11 -5.93 -22.14
C SER A 461 -26.33 -6.58 -20.98
N LEU A 462 -25.12 -6.10 -20.69
CA LEU A 462 -24.33 -6.49 -19.51
C LEU A 462 -24.71 -5.68 -18.26
N GLY A 463 -25.75 -4.86 -18.29
CA GLY A 463 -26.17 -4.04 -17.16
C GLY A 463 -25.24 -2.86 -16.88
N ILE A 464 -24.42 -2.44 -17.85
CA ILE A 464 -23.55 -1.27 -17.74
C ILE A 464 -24.24 -0.08 -18.38
N THR A 465 -24.48 0.98 -17.59
CA THR A 465 -25.15 2.18 -18.04
C THR A 465 -24.21 3.04 -18.88
N VAL A 466 -24.34 2.96 -20.18
CA VAL A 466 -23.57 3.75 -21.15
C VAL A 466 -24.50 4.29 -22.26
N ASP A 467 -24.15 5.47 -22.77
CA ASP A 467 -24.97 6.20 -23.74
C ASP A 467 -24.06 6.76 -24.85
N ARG A 468 -24.27 6.29 -26.07
CA ARG A 468 -23.50 6.74 -27.24
C ARG A 468 -23.57 8.26 -27.44
N SER A 469 -24.73 8.89 -27.18
CA SER A 469 -24.90 10.32 -27.35
C SER A 469 -24.09 11.18 -26.36
N LYS A 470 -23.59 10.58 -25.27
CA LYS A 470 -22.76 11.22 -24.25
C LYS A 470 -21.28 11.02 -24.49
N ALA A 471 -20.90 10.11 -25.36
CA ALA A 471 -19.51 9.92 -25.74
C ALA A 471 -18.99 11.18 -26.46
N ARG A 472 -17.81 11.65 -26.06
CA ARG A 472 -17.14 12.80 -26.68
C ARG A 472 -16.26 12.37 -27.84
N ILE A 473 -16.00 11.09 -27.93
CA ILE A 473 -15.23 10.44 -29.00
C ILE A 473 -16.26 9.98 -30.06
N ASP A 474 -16.16 10.54 -31.24
CA ASP A 474 -17.06 10.20 -32.35
C ASP A 474 -16.79 8.77 -32.83
N VAL A 475 -17.86 7.99 -32.90
CA VAL A 475 -17.85 6.57 -33.35
C VAL A 475 -18.16 6.45 -34.86
N ASN A 476 -18.38 7.58 -35.56
CA ASN A 476 -18.69 7.57 -37.00
C ASN A 476 -17.48 7.39 -37.88
#